data_914b76db2b5505c61b2e0f8b593efb62
#
_entry.id   914b76db2b5505c61b2e0f8b593efb62
#
_cell.length_a   1.000
_cell.length_b   1.000
_cell.length_c   1.000
_cell.angle_alpha   90.00
_cell.angle_beta   90.00
_cell.angle_gamma   90.00
#
_symmetry.space_group_name_H-M   'P 1'
#
loop_
_entity.id
_entity.type
_entity.pdbx_description
1 polymer ?
#
loop_
_entity_poly.entity_id
_entity_poly.type
_entity_poly.pdbx_seq_one_letter_code
_entity_poly.pdbx_strand_id
1 'polypeptide(L)'
;MKNRVFAVATAVVVAGLVGTAGAPARAEVRRDVGADHATVQCAGRTVDTAAKIRYRTETTIDAPLRTVWRLQTDVERWPSWQKPVSSSKRLDRGPLRPGSSFRWTTPVPETALNPATTLVVTSTVRQLQHQRCLRWDGPAIGAGLRIDEGVHVWTFTEIDGRVLVRTEETWRGDQVEQDVDFSTVALGEGLKTWLTELKTRAERECDHARR
;
A
#
# COMPACT_ATOMS: atom_id res chain seq x y z
N MET A 1 23.40 -23.66 -56.79
CA MET A 1 24.64 -24.40 -56.62
C MET A 1 24.57 -25.01 -55.24
N LYS A 2 24.13 -26.22 -55.08
CA LYS A 2 24.81 -27.53 -55.06
C LYS A 2 25.99 -27.52 -54.09
N ASN A 3 25.85 -28.21 -52.91
CA ASN A 3 26.48 -29.47 -52.52
C ASN A 3 26.13 -29.73 -51.06
N ARG A 4 25.45 -30.76 -50.63
CA ARG A 4 25.70 -32.20 -50.47
C ARG A 4 27.08 -32.45 -49.83
N VAL A 5 27.30 -33.22 -48.74
CA VAL A 5 27.02 -34.57 -48.32
C VAL A 5 28.01 -34.77 -47.14
N PHE A 6 27.97 -35.57 -46.09
CA PHE A 6 27.73 -37.00 -45.89
C PHE A 6 27.54 -37.33 -44.39
N ALA A 7 26.80 -38.39 -44.15
CA ALA A 7 26.65 -39.08 -42.88
C ALA A 7 27.83 -40.07 -42.65
N VAL A 8 28.15 -40.29 -41.38
CA VAL A 8 28.80 -41.55 -40.98
C VAL A 8 28.20 -42.00 -39.63
N ALA A 9 27.58 -43.17 -39.67
CA ALA A 9 27.11 -43.88 -38.51
C ALA A 9 28.26 -44.77 -37.99
N THR A 10 28.44 -44.82 -36.68
CA THR A 10 29.23 -45.90 -36.07
C THR A 10 28.51 -46.40 -34.82
N ALA A 11 27.99 -47.62 -34.89
CA ALA A 11 27.42 -48.34 -33.79
C ALA A 11 28.53 -48.97 -32.97
N VAL A 12 28.50 -48.83 -31.64
CA VAL A 12 29.25 -49.70 -30.71
C VAL A 12 28.28 -50.25 -29.66
N VAL A 13 28.12 -51.55 -29.70
CA VAL A 13 27.43 -52.32 -28.67
C VAL A 13 28.44 -52.64 -27.55
N VAL A 14 28.11 -52.32 -26.30
CA VAL A 14 28.76 -52.94 -25.13
C VAL A 14 27.72 -53.29 -24.07
N ALA A 15 27.87 -54.44 -23.58
CA ALA A 15 27.02 -55.22 -22.71
C ALA A 15 26.76 -54.65 -21.31
N GLY A 16 25.68 -55.18 -20.74
CA GLY A 16 25.04 -54.75 -19.52
C GLY A 16 25.87 -54.92 -18.23
N LEU A 17 25.41 -54.08 -17.28
CA LEU A 17 25.53 -54.31 -15.84
C LEU A 17 24.21 -53.92 -15.19
N VAL A 18 23.58 -54.91 -14.54
CA VAL A 18 22.38 -54.75 -13.74
C VAL A 18 22.76 -53.95 -12.47
N GLY A 19 22.39 -52.72 -12.40
CA GLY A 19 22.49 -51.87 -11.21
C GLY A 19 21.10 -51.53 -10.73
N THR A 20 20.80 -51.84 -9.49
CA THR A 20 19.54 -51.57 -8.78
C THR A 20 19.15 -50.12 -8.88
N ALA A 21 17.97 -49.86 -9.42
CA ALA A 21 17.39 -48.56 -9.57
C ALA A 21 17.03 -47.96 -8.20
N GLY A 22 17.89 -47.09 -7.69
CA GLY A 22 17.49 -46.06 -6.73
C GLY A 22 16.70 -44.99 -7.47
N ALA A 23 15.41 -44.83 -7.14
CA ALA A 23 14.60 -43.79 -7.68
C ALA A 23 15.22 -42.40 -7.31
N PRO A 24 15.41 -41.47 -8.28
CA PRO A 24 15.81 -40.14 -7.93
C PRO A 24 14.67 -39.50 -7.13
N ALA A 25 14.98 -39.08 -5.89
CA ALA A 25 14.12 -38.19 -5.14
C ALA A 25 13.87 -36.96 -6.02
N ARG A 26 12.66 -36.84 -6.53
CA ARG A 26 12.19 -35.59 -7.11
C ARG A 26 12.23 -34.55 -6.01
N ALA A 27 13.21 -33.68 -6.04
CA ALA A 27 13.15 -32.41 -5.35
C ALA A 27 11.90 -31.70 -5.91
N GLU A 28 10.80 -31.73 -5.16
CA GLU A 28 9.70 -30.82 -5.36
C GLU A 28 10.29 -29.42 -5.18
N VAL A 29 10.55 -28.75 -6.30
CA VAL A 29 10.69 -27.32 -6.33
C VAL A 29 9.33 -26.80 -5.87
N ARG A 30 9.21 -26.57 -4.56
CA ARG A 30 8.16 -25.69 -4.04
C ARG A 30 8.33 -24.39 -4.80
N ARG A 31 7.51 -24.22 -5.82
CA ARG A 31 7.25 -22.90 -6.36
C ARG A 31 6.57 -22.16 -5.21
N ASP A 32 7.30 -21.27 -4.55
CA ASP A 32 6.74 -20.17 -3.81
C ASP A 32 5.99 -19.25 -4.80
N VAL A 33 4.86 -19.76 -5.32
CA VAL A 33 3.83 -18.99 -6.00
C VAL A 33 2.90 -18.53 -4.90
N GLY A 34 3.30 -17.46 -4.26
CA GLY A 34 2.52 -16.84 -3.20
C GLY A 34 3.31 -15.74 -2.53
N ALA A 35 3.76 -14.72 -3.27
CA ALA A 35 3.85 -13.41 -2.66
C ALA A 35 2.45 -13.12 -2.16
N ASP A 36 2.26 -13.38 -0.89
CA ASP A 36 1.00 -13.37 -0.18
C ASP A 36 0.34 -11.99 -0.38
N HIS A 37 -0.62 -11.92 -1.29
CA HIS A 37 -1.48 -10.77 -1.49
C HIS A 37 -2.47 -10.67 -0.31
N ALA A 38 -1.97 -10.92 0.90
CA ALA A 38 -2.76 -10.81 2.09
C ALA A 38 -3.42 -9.43 2.11
N THR A 39 -4.73 -9.42 2.13
CA THR A 39 -5.56 -8.22 2.19
C THR A 39 -5.13 -7.37 3.38
N VAL A 40 -4.89 -6.08 3.17
CA VAL A 40 -4.56 -5.16 4.26
C VAL A 40 -5.79 -5.04 5.16
N GLN A 41 -5.63 -5.38 6.44
CA GLN A 41 -6.75 -5.41 7.38
C GLN A 41 -6.36 -4.92 8.77
N CYS A 42 -7.32 -4.34 9.47
CA CYS A 42 -7.19 -3.92 10.85
C CYS A 42 -8.31 -4.53 11.70
N ALA A 43 -7.95 -5.31 12.73
CA ALA A 43 -8.90 -6.02 13.58
C ALA A 43 -9.95 -6.84 12.77
N GLY A 44 -9.48 -7.54 11.74
CA GLY A 44 -10.34 -8.35 10.85
C GLY A 44 -11.19 -7.56 9.87
N ARG A 45 -11.00 -6.24 9.76
CA ARG A 45 -11.70 -5.36 8.81
C ARG A 45 -10.74 -4.84 7.74
N THR A 46 -11.18 -4.88 6.49
CA THR A 46 -10.46 -4.38 5.33
C THR A 46 -11.17 -3.16 4.73
N VAL A 47 -10.72 -2.70 3.57
CA VAL A 47 -11.39 -1.71 2.74
C VAL A 47 -12.73 -2.24 2.20
N ASP A 48 -13.49 -1.42 1.51
CA ASP A 48 -14.71 -1.87 0.83
C ASP A 48 -14.35 -2.76 -0.38
N THR A 49 -14.63 -4.05 -0.27
CA THR A 49 -14.32 -5.04 -1.31
C THR A 49 -15.18 -4.93 -2.55
N ALA A 50 -16.31 -4.20 -2.49
CA ALA A 50 -17.22 -3.97 -3.60
C ALA A 50 -16.91 -2.65 -4.35
N ALA A 51 -16.01 -1.82 -3.84
CA ALA A 51 -15.60 -0.58 -4.52
C ALA A 51 -14.81 -0.88 -5.80
N LYS A 52 -15.12 -0.16 -6.86
CA LYS A 52 -14.42 -0.28 -8.16
C LYS A 52 -13.06 0.39 -8.15
N ILE A 53 -12.91 1.49 -7.40
CA ILE A 53 -11.67 2.25 -7.25
C ILE A 53 -10.96 1.71 -6.01
N ARG A 54 -9.80 1.11 -6.22
CA ARG A 54 -9.03 0.47 -5.15
C ARG A 54 -7.54 0.50 -5.48
N TYR A 55 -6.73 0.89 -4.52
CA TYR A 55 -5.28 0.83 -4.66
C TYR A 55 -4.61 0.36 -3.37
N ARG A 56 -3.53 -0.42 -3.52
CA ARG A 56 -2.69 -0.90 -2.44
C ARG A 56 -1.23 -0.67 -2.75
N THR A 57 -0.48 -0.24 -1.75
CA THR A 57 0.97 -0.04 -1.85
C THR A 57 1.63 -0.24 -0.49
N GLU A 58 2.94 -0.37 -0.50
CA GLU A 58 3.74 -0.56 0.72
C GLU A 58 5.12 0.07 0.60
N THR A 59 5.75 0.30 1.74
CA THR A 59 7.16 0.71 1.83
C THR A 59 7.79 0.19 3.11
N THR A 60 9.11 0.00 3.08
CA THR A 60 9.89 -0.29 4.27
C THR A 60 10.61 0.98 4.75
N ILE A 61 10.50 1.29 6.04
CA ILE A 61 11.02 2.50 6.69
C ILE A 61 12.11 2.10 7.69
N ASP A 62 13.29 2.67 7.57
CA ASP A 62 14.39 2.49 8.54
C ASP A 62 14.25 3.45 9.73
N ALA A 63 13.26 3.15 10.55
CA ALA A 63 12.95 3.92 11.74
C ALA A 63 12.21 3.04 12.77
N PRO A 64 12.29 3.36 14.08
CA PRO A 64 11.53 2.64 15.09
C PRO A 64 10.01 2.71 14.87
N LEU A 65 9.32 1.60 15.10
CA LEU A 65 7.87 1.49 14.94
C LEU A 65 7.11 2.61 15.69
N ARG A 66 7.54 2.96 16.91
CA ARG A 66 6.94 4.08 17.66
C ARG A 66 6.99 5.41 16.93
N THR A 67 8.08 5.68 16.19
CA THR A 67 8.24 6.93 15.41
C THR A 67 7.29 6.94 14.21
N VAL A 68 7.28 5.88 13.43
CA VAL A 68 6.38 5.74 12.26
C VAL A 68 4.92 5.81 12.69
N TRP A 69 4.55 5.07 13.74
CA TRP A 69 3.20 5.08 14.31
C TRP A 69 2.76 6.48 14.77
N ARG A 70 3.60 7.16 15.54
CA ARG A 70 3.31 8.51 16.02
C ARG A 70 3.10 9.48 14.87
N LEU A 71 3.98 9.49 13.87
CA LEU A 71 3.83 10.35 12.70
C LEU A 71 2.48 10.12 12.00
N GLN A 72 2.07 8.87 11.81
CA GLN A 72 0.82 8.55 11.15
C GLN A 72 -0.41 8.86 12.00
N THR A 73 -0.34 8.74 13.33
CA THR A 73 -1.50 8.91 14.21
C THR A 73 -1.63 10.30 14.84
N ASP A 74 -0.58 11.11 14.84
CA ASP A 74 -0.62 12.51 15.25
C ASP A 74 -1.13 13.36 14.06
N VAL A 75 -2.42 13.20 13.77
CA VAL A 75 -3.07 13.73 12.57
C VAL A 75 -2.98 15.26 12.47
N GLU A 76 -2.95 15.98 13.59
CA GLU A 76 -2.86 17.43 13.60
C GLU A 76 -1.48 17.95 13.18
N ARG A 77 -0.45 17.09 13.22
CA ARG A 77 0.89 17.41 12.75
C ARG A 77 1.17 17.05 11.29
N TRP A 78 0.25 16.41 10.58
CA TRP A 78 0.44 16.08 9.17
C TRP A 78 0.88 17.27 8.30
N PRO A 79 0.33 18.49 8.43
CA PRO A 79 0.77 19.62 7.60
C PRO A 79 2.26 19.97 7.74
N SER A 80 2.92 19.55 8.82
CA SER A 80 4.35 19.84 9.04
C SER A 80 5.30 18.93 8.27
N TRP A 81 4.79 17.83 7.67
CA TRP A 81 5.64 16.85 6.99
C TRP A 81 4.97 16.19 5.76
N GLN A 82 3.65 16.17 5.68
CA GLN A 82 2.89 15.70 4.52
C GLN A 82 2.60 16.87 3.58
N LYS A 83 3.36 17.00 2.51
CA LYS A 83 3.20 18.10 1.55
C LYS A 83 1.78 18.23 0.98
N PRO A 84 1.07 17.13 0.64
CA PRO A 84 -0.30 17.23 0.16
C PRO A 84 -1.29 17.75 1.18
N VAL A 85 -0.96 17.75 2.48
CA VAL A 85 -1.91 18.15 3.53
C VAL A 85 -1.72 19.62 3.90
N SER A 86 -2.69 20.47 3.53
CA SER A 86 -2.65 21.90 3.83
C SER A 86 -3.08 22.24 5.26
N SER A 87 -4.03 21.50 5.80
CA SER A 87 -4.49 21.62 7.19
C SER A 87 -4.99 20.30 7.72
N SER A 88 -4.92 20.10 9.04
CA SER A 88 -5.53 18.95 9.69
C SER A 88 -5.90 19.29 11.13
N LYS A 89 -7.08 18.84 11.57
CA LYS A 89 -7.62 19.12 12.90
C LYS A 89 -8.47 17.96 13.40
N ARG A 90 -8.28 17.60 14.67
CA ARG A 90 -9.21 16.73 15.39
C ARG A 90 -10.55 17.43 15.62
N LEU A 91 -11.62 16.66 15.49
CA LEU A 91 -12.99 17.10 15.76
C LEU A 91 -13.49 16.68 17.15
N ASP A 92 -12.71 15.86 17.84
CA ASP A 92 -12.94 15.38 19.21
C ASP A 92 -11.69 15.61 20.07
N ARG A 93 -11.76 15.27 21.35
CA ARG A 93 -10.68 15.45 22.34
C ARG A 93 -10.19 14.12 22.86
N GLY A 94 -8.99 14.14 23.45
CA GLY A 94 -8.34 12.99 24.06
C GLY A 94 -7.56 12.13 23.05
N PRO A 95 -7.09 10.94 23.46
CA PRO A 95 -6.33 10.05 22.59
C PRO A 95 -7.11 9.62 21.35
N LEU A 96 -6.41 9.38 20.24
CA LEU A 96 -7.02 8.78 19.05
C LEU A 96 -7.54 7.39 19.38
N ARG A 97 -8.81 7.10 19.05
CA ARG A 97 -9.50 5.84 19.36
C ARG A 97 -10.57 5.57 18.32
N PRO A 98 -11.14 4.36 18.27
CA PRO A 98 -12.36 4.12 17.49
C PRO A 98 -13.47 5.12 17.86
N GLY A 99 -14.11 5.70 16.84
CA GLY A 99 -15.08 6.81 16.96
C GLY A 99 -14.46 8.21 16.92
N SER A 100 -13.15 8.36 17.06
CA SER A 100 -12.47 9.64 16.86
C SER A 100 -12.65 10.13 15.44
N SER A 101 -12.86 11.45 15.28
CA SER A 101 -12.99 12.08 13.96
C SER A 101 -11.99 13.22 13.79
N PHE A 102 -11.53 13.37 12.56
CA PHE A 102 -10.64 14.46 12.18
C PHE A 102 -10.95 14.93 10.78
N ARG A 103 -10.58 16.18 10.50
CA ARG A 103 -10.75 16.81 9.20
C ARG A 103 -9.43 17.31 8.69
N TRP A 104 -9.14 17.07 7.43
CA TRP A 104 -7.95 17.56 6.78
C TRP A 104 -8.25 18.02 5.37
N THR A 105 -7.37 18.83 4.80
CA THR A 105 -7.54 19.40 3.47
C THR A 105 -6.34 19.10 2.58
N THR A 106 -6.62 18.84 1.30
CA THR A 106 -5.62 18.65 0.27
C THR A 106 -5.98 19.41 -1.00
N PRO A 107 -5.05 20.18 -1.59
CA PRO A 107 -5.27 20.79 -2.88
C PRO A 107 -5.26 19.70 -3.97
N VAL A 108 -6.17 19.82 -4.90
CA VAL A 108 -6.26 18.98 -6.10
C VAL A 108 -6.14 19.91 -7.31
N PRO A 109 -5.17 19.67 -8.21
CA PRO A 109 -5.04 20.44 -9.43
C PRO A 109 -6.23 20.23 -10.36
N GLU A 110 -6.41 21.13 -11.31
CA GLU A 110 -7.36 20.96 -12.40
C GLU A 110 -7.00 19.72 -13.23
N THR A 111 -8.03 18.98 -13.61
CA THR A 111 -7.93 17.83 -14.51
C THR A 111 -9.07 17.88 -15.53
N ALA A 112 -9.13 16.91 -16.43
CA ALA A 112 -10.27 16.79 -17.36
C ALA A 112 -11.60 16.49 -16.63
N LEU A 113 -11.55 15.98 -15.40
CA LEU A 113 -12.74 15.54 -14.64
C LEU A 113 -13.14 16.52 -13.52
N ASN A 114 -12.26 17.44 -13.13
CA ASN A 114 -12.55 18.41 -12.06
C ASN A 114 -11.79 19.71 -12.25
N PRO A 115 -12.36 20.85 -11.81
CA PRO A 115 -11.61 22.10 -11.67
C PRO A 115 -10.56 22.00 -10.56
N ALA A 116 -9.59 22.91 -10.55
CA ALA A 116 -8.69 23.05 -9.40
C ALA A 116 -9.53 23.32 -8.15
N THR A 117 -9.30 22.53 -7.10
CA THR A 117 -10.11 22.59 -5.87
C THR A 117 -9.30 22.19 -4.64
N THR A 118 -9.88 22.37 -3.48
CA THR A 118 -9.39 21.82 -2.22
C THR A 118 -10.40 20.80 -1.70
N LEU A 119 -9.99 19.55 -1.60
CA LEU A 119 -10.79 18.53 -0.94
C LEU A 119 -10.74 18.72 0.57
N VAL A 120 -11.91 18.73 1.18
CA VAL A 120 -12.11 18.63 2.63
C VAL A 120 -12.46 17.19 2.96
N VAL A 121 -11.54 16.49 3.56
CA VAL A 121 -11.70 15.08 3.94
C VAL A 121 -12.11 15.04 5.42
N THR A 122 -13.22 14.38 5.71
CA THR A 122 -13.67 14.15 7.09
C THR A 122 -13.63 12.66 7.38
N SER A 123 -12.67 12.25 8.20
CA SER A 123 -12.40 10.85 8.50
C SER A 123 -12.88 10.49 9.90
N THR A 124 -13.45 9.29 10.04
CA THR A 124 -13.81 8.69 11.33
C THR A 124 -13.03 7.39 11.51
N VAL A 125 -12.28 7.30 12.60
CA VAL A 125 -11.54 6.09 12.97
C VAL A 125 -12.53 4.99 13.30
N ARG A 126 -12.43 3.86 12.63
CA ARG A 126 -13.28 2.68 12.86
C ARG A 126 -12.57 1.59 13.63
N GLN A 127 -11.30 1.33 13.28
CA GLN A 127 -10.45 0.39 14.01
C GLN A 127 -9.10 1.05 14.31
N LEU A 128 -8.56 0.73 15.48
CA LEU A 128 -7.23 1.12 15.89
C LEU A 128 -6.65 0.07 16.82
N GLN A 129 -5.51 -0.50 16.44
CA GLN A 129 -4.67 -1.33 17.31
C GLN A 129 -3.31 -0.68 17.41
N HIS A 130 -2.93 -0.27 18.61
CA HIS A 130 -1.70 0.49 18.86
C HIS A 130 -0.48 -0.17 18.21
N GLN A 131 0.25 0.62 17.42
CA GLN A 131 1.44 0.19 16.68
C GLN A 131 1.25 -1.02 15.74
N ARG A 132 0.01 -1.36 15.39
CA ARG A 132 -0.28 -2.47 14.49
C ARG A 132 -1.08 -2.04 13.28
N CYS A 133 -2.21 -1.37 13.50
CA CYS A 133 -3.06 -0.97 12.38
C CYS A 133 -4.03 0.15 12.74
N LEU A 134 -4.50 0.81 11.70
CA LEU A 134 -5.47 1.90 11.78
C LEU A 134 -6.38 1.82 10.55
N ARG A 135 -7.70 1.95 10.75
CA ARG A 135 -8.67 2.06 9.67
C ARG A 135 -9.61 3.22 9.96
N TRP A 136 -9.83 4.05 8.96
CA TRP A 136 -10.84 5.09 8.99
C TRP A 136 -11.65 5.10 7.70
N ASP A 137 -12.77 5.78 7.71
CA ASP A 137 -13.58 6.07 6.55
C ASP A 137 -14.18 7.48 6.60
N GLY A 138 -14.71 7.91 5.48
CA GLY A 138 -15.47 9.14 5.36
C GLY A 138 -15.37 9.79 3.98
N PRO A 139 -16.13 10.87 3.76
CA PRO A 139 -16.16 11.58 2.50
C PRO A 139 -15.00 12.54 2.31
N ALA A 140 -14.73 12.85 1.04
CA ALA A 140 -13.87 13.96 0.62
C ALA A 140 -14.63 14.87 -0.37
N ILE A 141 -14.81 16.13 -0.03
CA ILE A 141 -15.70 17.06 -0.75
C ILE A 141 -14.93 18.32 -1.11
N GLY A 142 -14.97 18.70 -2.37
CA GLY A 142 -14.47 19.96 -2.93
C GLY A 142 -15.42 20.54 -3.95
N ALA A 143 -15.14 21.76 -4.42
CA ALA A 143 -15.90 22.33 -5.52
C ALA A 143 -15.62 21.54 -6.80
N GLY A 144 -16.66 20.94 -7.39
CA GLY A 144 -16.55 20.14 -8.61
C GLY A 144 -15.84 18.79 -8.47
N LEU A 145 -15.53 18.35 -7.24
CA LEU A 145 -14.96 17.04 -6.97
C LEU A 145 -15.52 16.44 -5.68
N ARG A 146 -16.03 15.22 -5.75
CA ARG A 146 -16.63 14.54 -4.61
C ARG A 146 -16.30 13.05 -4.61
N ILE A 147 -15.81 12.59 -3.47
CA ILE A 147 -15.71 11.18 -3.09
C ILE A 147 -16.74 10.98 -1.97
N ASP A 148 -17.76 10.16 -2.20
CA ASP A 148 -18.83 9.97 -1.20
C ASP A 148 -18.36 9.15 -0.01
N GLU A 149 -17.52 8.15 -0.25
CA GLU A 149 -16.90 7.35 0.78
C GLU A 149 -15.48 6.92 0.38
N GLY A 150 -14.52 7.24 1.22
CA GLY A 150 -13.18 6.67 1.21
C GLY A 150 -13.02 5.73 2.40
N VAL A 151 -12.51 4.51 2.17
CA VAL A 151 -12.17 3.56 3.24
C VAL A 151 -10.69 3.26 3.18
N HIS A 152 -9.96 3.60 4.23
CA HIS A 152 -8.50 3.55 4.27
C HIS A 152 -8.00 2.67 5.41
N VAL A 153 -7.11 1.72 5.10
CA VAL A 153 -6.49 0.80 6.06
C VAL A 153 -4.97 0.95 6.01
N TRP A 154 -4.36 0.99 7.19
CA TRP A 154 -2.93 1.02 7.40
C TRP A 154 -2.50 -0.13 8.31
N THR A 155 -1.39 -0.79 7.98
CA THR A 155 -0.74 -1.76 8.86
C THR A 155 0.74 -1.46 9.00
N PHE A 156 1.28 -1.78 10.18
CA PHE A 156 2.67 -1.55 10.57
C PHE A 156 3.22 -2.84 11.14
N THR A 157 4.31 -3.33 10.56
CA THR A 157 4.94 -4.60 10.97
C THR A 157 6.44 -4.40 11.09
N GLU A 158 7.02 -4.72 12.25
CA GLU A 158 8.48 -4.73 12.38
C GLU A 158 9.06 -5.94 11.67
N ILE A 159 10.05 -5.70 10.80
CA ILE A 159 10.80 -6.71 10.07
C ILE A 159 12.28 -6.32 10.10
N ASP A 160 13.10 -7.12 10.74
CA ASP A 160 14.57 -6.94 10.81
C ASP A 160 14.99 -5.52 11.25
N GLY A 161 14.33 -5.00 12.28
CA GLY A 161 14.62 -3.67 12.86
C GLY A 161 14.10 -2.49 12.03
N ARG A 162 13.40 -2.74 10.94
CA ARG A 162 12.70 -1.75 10.10
C ARG A 162 11.19 -1.93 10.21
N VAL A 163 10.42 -1.01 9.67
CA VAL A 163 8.96 -1.07 9.67
C VAL A 163 8.44 -1.22 8.24
N LEU A 164 7.78 -2.32 7.97
CA LEU A 164 6.97 -2.46 6.77
C LEU A 164 5.62 -1.79 7.02
N VAL A 165 5.35 -0.73 6.27
CA VAL A 165 4.07 -0.03 6.25
C VAL A 165 3.32 -0.43 4.99
N ARG A 166 2.13 -1.01 5.16
CA ARG A 166 1.19 -1.30 4.07
C ARG A 166 -0.03 -0.41 4.19
N THR A 167 -0.52 0.04 3.07
CA THR A 167 -1.75 0.81 3.02
C THR A 167 -2.61 0.38 1.84
N GLU A 168 -3.92 0.43 2.05
CA GLU A 168 -4.91 0.15 1.04
C GLU A 168 -6.10 1.10 1.22
N GLU A 169 -6.59 1.66 0.12
CA GLU A 169 -7.74 2.55 0.14
C GLU A 169 -8.67 2.25 -1.01
N THR A 170 -9.95 2.49 -0.79
CA THR A 170 -11.01 2.43 -1.79
C THR A 170 -11.83 3.69 -1.79
N TRP A 171 -12.32 4.09 -2.97
CA TRP A 171 -13.24 5.20 -3.14
C TRP A 171 -14.54 4.76 -3.76
N ARG A 172 -15.64 5.39 -3.33
CA ARG A 172 -16.96 5.34 -3.93
C ARG A 172 -17.51 6.72 -4.16
N GLY A 173 -18.37 6.84 -5.17
CA GLY A 173 -19.10 8.05 -5.50
C GLY A 173 -19.35 8.15 -6.99
N ASP A 174 -20.53 8.62 -7.35
CA ASP A 174 -20.94 8.71 -8.75
C ASP A 174 -19.96 9.52 -9.60
N GLN A 175 -19.38 10.57 -9.03
CA GLN A 175 -18.45 11.43 -9.76
C GLN A 175 -17.11 10.76 -10.01
N VAL A 176 -16.47 10.17 -9.00
CA VAL A 176 -15.16 9.51 -9.17
C VAL A 176 -15.27 8.21 -9.95
N GLU A 177 -16.43 7.57 -9.96
CA GLU A 177 -16.69 6.36 -10.71
C GLU A 177 -17.03 6.61 -12.20
N GLN A 178 -17.09 7.88 -12.65
CA GLN A 178 -17.22 8.20 -14.08
C GLN A 178 -15.98 7.79 -14.89
N ASP A 179 -14.80 7.81 -14.25
CA ASP A 179 -13.57 7.30 -14.83
C ASP A 179 -12.79 6.54 -13.73
N VAL A 180 -13.04 5.23 -13.64
CA VAL A 180 -12.45 4.35 -12.63
C VAL A 180 -10.95 4.24 -12.80
N ASP A 181 -10.44 4.17 -14.03
CA ASP A 181 -9.02 4.03 -14.32
C ASP A 181 -8.25 5.28 -13.89
N PHE A 182 -8.73 6.46 -14.29
CA PHE A 182 -8.15 7.73 -13.86
C PHE A 182 -8.16 7.88 -12.34
N SER A 183 -9.30 7.61 -11.70
CA SER A 183 -9.45 7.72 -10.24
C SER A 183 -8.56 6.72 -9.50
N THR A 184 -8.37 5.52 -10.04
CA THR A 184 -7.47 4.51 -9.45
C THR A 184 -6.00 4.95 -9.55
N VAL A 185 -5.59 5.54 -10.67
CA VAL A 185 -4.25 6.11 -10.83
C VAL A 185 -4.04 7.27 -9.85
N ALA A 186 -5.00 8.20 -9.75
CA ALA A 186 -4.93 9.34 -8.84
C ALA A 186 -4.82 8.90 -7.37
N LEU A 187 -5.63 7.92 -6.94
CA LEU A 187 -5.53 7.30 -5.62
C LEU A 187 -4.15 6.69 -5.40
N GLY A 188 -3.64 5.93 -6.37
CA GLY A 188 -2.34 5.29 -6.28
C GLY A 188 -1.19 6.27 -6.10
N GLU A 189 -1.17 7.36 -6.86
CA GLU A 189 -0.16 8.41 -6.73
C GLU A 189 -0.25 9.13 -5.37
N GLY A 190 -1.46 9.38 -4.87
CA GLY A 190 -1.68 9.92 -3.53
C GLY A 190 -1.07 9.04 -2.43
N LEU A 191 -1.35 7.73 -2.47
CA LEU A 191 -0.83 6.78 -1.48
C LEU A 191 0.69 6.61 -1.54
N LYS A 192 1.28 6.55 -2.74
CA LYS A 192 2.74 6.48 -2.92
C LYS A 192 3.43 7.73 -2.38
N THR A 193 2.87 8.91 -2.67
CA THR A 193 3.37 10.18 -2.14
C THR A 193 3.31 10.20 -0.63
N TRP A 194 2.20 9.75 -0.04
CA TRP A 194 2.04 9.67 1.41
C TRP A 194 3.11 8.81 2.06
N LEU A 195 3.33 7.59 1.53
CA LEU A 195 4.36 6.68 2.04
C LEU A 195 5.77 7.26 1.90
N THR A 196 6.06 7.95 0.80
CA THR A 196 7.36 8.60 0.57
C THR A 196 7.64 9.68 1.59
N GLU A 197 6.66 10.54 1.89
CA GLU A 197 6.80 11.60 2.89
C GLU A 197 6.92 11.01 4.31
N LEU A 198 6.12 9.99 4.64
CA LEU A 198 6.20 9.29 5.93
C LEU A 198 7.58 8.68 6.15
N LYS A 199 8.10 7.97 5.13
CA LYS A 199 9.44 7.38 5.15
C LYS A 199 10.50 8.45 5.36
N THR A 200 10.50 9.47 4.51
CA THR A 200 11.47 10.58 4.58
C THR A 200 11.47 11.26 5.94
N ARG A 201 10.29 11.50 6.51
CA ARG A 201 10.18 12.15 7.82
C ARG A 201 10.64 11.26 8.96
N ALA A 202 10.25 10.00 8.97
CA ALA A 202 10.60 9.06 10.02
C ALA A 202 12.11 8.80 10.07
N GLU A 203 12.75 8.59 8.93
CA GLU A 203 14.18 8.33 8.84
C GLU A 203 15.01 9.55 9.26
N ARG A 204 14.61 10.76 8.86
CA ARG A 204 15.26 12.01 9.30
C ARG A 204 15.21 12.21 10.82
N GLU A 205 14.09 11.92 11.48
CA GLU A 205 13.99 12.03 12.94
C GLU A 205 14.94 11.06 13.65
N CYS A 206 15.17 9.88 13.08
CA CYS A 206 16.10 8.90 13.63
C CYS A 206 17.55 9.35 13.50
N ASP A 207 17.93 9.92 12.36
CA ASP A 207 19.30 10.42 12.14
C ASP A 207 19.65 11.56 13.08
N HIS A 208 18.70 12.46 13.38
CA HIS A 208 18.89 13.53 14.35
C HIS A 208 19.02 13.02 15.80
N ALA A 209 18.35 11.93 16.15
CA ALA A 209 18.42 11.34 17.48
C ALA A 209 19.71 10.52 17.73
N ARG A 210 20.44 10.16 16.66
CA ARG A 210 21.71 9.41 16.71
C ARG A 210 22.95 10.31 16.79
N ARG A 211 22.80 11.62 16.54
CA ARG A 211 23.85 12.63 16.61
C ARG A 211 23.85 13.32 17.96
#